data_2238f8c74d7ec219e3b269b759933cef
#
_entry.id   2238f8c74d7ec219e3b269b759933cef
#
_cell.length_a   1.000
_cell.length_b   1.000
_cell.length_c   1.000
_cell.angle_alpha   90.00
_cell.angle_beta   90.00
_cell.angle_gamma   90.00
#
_symmetry.space_group_name_H-M   'P 1'
#
loop_
_entity.id
_entity.type
_entity.pdbx_description
1 polymer ?
#
loop_
_entity_poly.entity_id
_entity_poly.type
_entity_poly.pdbx_seq_one_letter_code
_entity_poly.pdbx_strand_id
1 'polypeptide(L)'
;SLLMSFTDMKIHDIRTPFAVNFVGFENYRKALADPVYQRSALNTVIFVAVGVPLTMAAGLASAIALNKGIKKFRTLFRVGFYTPVITSIVAVAVIWHFLLADNGAINQLLSWIGISGPHWLDDPSTALLSLILLSTWRNFGGSMIIFLAGLQNVPWTLHKAAMLDRAGPWKRFLH
;
A
#
# COMPACT_ATOMS: atom_id res chain seq x y z
N SER A 1 -6.42 -28.60 -5.13
CA SER A 1 -7.18 -27.33 -5.15
C SER A 1 -7.46 -26.84 -6.57
N LEU A 2 -6.47 -26.73 -7.48
CA LEU A 2 -6.67 -26.20 -8.85
C LEU A 2 -7.59 -27.11 -9.68
N LEU A 3 -7.47 -28.44 -9.57
CA LEU A 3 -8.36 -29.39 -10.24
C LEU A 3 -9.80 -29.30 -9.73
N MET A 4 -10.00 -29.00 -8.45
CA MET A 4 -11.34 -28.85 -7.86
C MET A 4 -12.08 -27.62 -8.36
N SER A 5 -11.40 -26.57 -8.85
CA SER A 5 -12.05 -25.40 -9.42
C SER A 5 -12.81 -25.69 -10.73
N PHE A 6 -12.51 -26.80 -11.37
CA PHE A 6 -13.19 -27.29 -12.57
C PHE A 6 -14.32 -28.29 -12.28
N THR A 7 -14.65 -28.50 -11.01
CA THR A 7 -15.69 -29.41 -10.56
C THR A 7 -16.79 -28.66 -9.79
N ASP A 8 -17.95 -29.28 -9.64
CA ASP A 8 -19.09 -28.76 -8.86
C ASP A 8 -18.97 -29.02 -7.35
N MET A 9 -17.75 -29.28 -6.87
CA MET A 9 -17.47 -29.63 -5.48
C MET A 9 -17.97 -28.56 -4.50
N LYS A 10 -18.78 -29.01 -3.52
CA LYS A 10 -19.29 -28.18 -2.41
C LYS A 10 -18.66 -28.63 -1.09
N ILE A 11 -18.82 -27.81 -0.05
CA ILE A 11 -18.28 -28.09 1.29
C ILE A 11 -18.74 -29.46 1.82
N HIS A 12 -19.92 -29.92 1.44
CA HIS A 12 -20.45 -31.24 1.85
C HIS A 12 -19.76 -32.43 1.17
N ASP A 13 -19.12 -32.20 0.03
CA ASP A 13 -18.50 -33.26 -0.78
C ASP A 13 -17.04 -33.56 -0.36
N ILE A 14 -16.54 -32.86 0.69
CA ILE A 14 -15.19 -33.08 1.23
C ILE A 14 -14.97 -34.51 1.69
N ARG A 15 -16.05 -35.21 2.10
CA ARG A 15 -16.00 -36.63 2.54
C ARG A 15 -15.98 -37.61 1.37
N THR A 16 -16.39 -37.21 0.18
CA THR A 16 -16.47 -38.01 -1.04
C THR A 16 -15.86 -37.29 -2.23
N PRO A 17 -14.53 -37.01 -2.22
CA PRO A 17 -13.89 -36.07 -3.18
C PRO A 17 -13.90 -36.60 -4.64
N PHE A 18 -14.26 -37.85 -4.88
CA PHE A 18 -14.34 -38.46 -6.22
C PHE A 18 -15.77 -38.52 -6.78
N ALA A 19 -16.79 -38.11 -6.01
CA ALA A 19 -18.20 -38.12 -6.42
C ALA A 19 -18.65 -36.73 -6.93
N VAL A 20 -17.76 -35.97 -7.53
CA VAL A 20 -18.01 -34.60 -8.06
C VAL A 20 -18.00 -34.66 -9.58
N ASN A 21 -18.87 -33.82 -10.21
CA ASN A 21 -18.91 -33.71 -11.66
C ASN A 21 -17.91 -32.69 -12.18
N PHE A 22 -17.33 -32.96 -13.33
CA PHE A 22 -16.48 -32.01 -14.01
C PHE A 22 -17.34 -30.99 -14.76
N VAL A 23 -17.28 -29.71 -14.36
CA VAL A 23 -18.07 -28.59 -14.93
C VAL A 23 -17.22 -27.66 -15.81
N GLY A 24 -15.95 -27.99 -16.00
CA GLY A 24 -15.05 -27.18 -16.83
C GLY A 24 -14.93 -25.76 -16.32
N PHE A 25 -15.09 -24.78 -17.20
CA PHE A 25 -14.93 -23.34 -16.87
C PHE A 25 -16.21 -22.66 -16.34
N GLU A 26 -17.25 -23.42 -16.01
CA GLU A 26 -18.53 -22.82 -15.59
C GLU A 26 -18.41 -22.01 -14.29
N ASN A 27 -17.60 -22.47 -13.34
CA ASN A 27 -17.34 -21.73 -12.10
C ASN A 27 -16.65 -20.39 -12.38
N TYR A 28 -15.72 -20.36 -13.31
CA TYR A 28 -15.05 -19.13 -13.72
C TYR A 28 -16.01 -18.17 -14.43
N ARG A 29 -16.88 -18.69 -15.29
CA ARG A 29 -17.89 -17.90 -15.97
C ARG A 29 -18.89 -17.30 -14.96
N LYS A 30 -19.34 -18.09 -13.97
CA LYS A 30 -20.21 -17.60 -12.90
C LYS A 30 -19.53 -16.53 -12.07
N ALA A 31 -18.24 -16.73 -11.68
CA ALA A 31 -17.48 -15.74 -10.93
C ALA A 31 -17.32 -14.43 -11.74
N LEU A 32 -16.95 -14.51 -13.01
CA LEU A 32 -16.80 -13.33 -13.87
C LEU A 32 -18.10 -12.61 -14.14
N ALA A 33 -19.26 -13.29 -14.08
CA ALA A 33 -20.58 -12.69 -14.23
C ALA A 33 -21.12 -12.12 -12.91
N ASP A 34 -20.51 -12.44 -11.78
CA ASP A 34 -20.94 -11.97 -10.46
C ASP A 34 -20.53 -10.49 -10.25
N PRO A 35 -21.49 -9.57 -10.04
CA PRO A 35 -21.22 -8.16 -9.79
C PRO A 35 -20.34 -7.92 -8.57
N VAL A 36 -20.45 -8.76 -7.52
CA VAL A 36 -19.62 -8.65 -6.31
C VAL A 36 -18.18 -8.98 -6.61
N TYR A 37 -17.95 -10.05 -7.39
CA TYR A 37 -16.61 -10.42 -7.85
C TYR A 37 -15.99 -9.33 -8.72
N GLN A 38 -16.73 -8.79 -9.69
CA GLN A 38 -16.26 -7.71 -10.57
C GLN A 38 -15.86 -6.48 -9.76
N ARG A 39 -16.70 -6.07 -8.80
CA ARG A 39 -16.40 -4.94 -7.92
C ARG A 39 -15.16 -5.18 -7.07
N SER A 40 -15.02 -6.37 -6.50
CA SER A 40 -13.87 -6.75 -5.68
C SER A 40 -12.57 -6.78 -6.50
N ALA A 41 -12.63 -7.32 -7.72
CA ALA A 41 -11.50 -7.32 -8.64
C ALA A 41 -11.08 -5.89 -9.02
N LEU A 42 -12.04 -5.03 -9.36
CA LEU A 42 -11.78 -3.62 -9.67
C LEU A 42 -11.16 -2.90 -8.47
N ASN A 43 -11.71 -3.05 -7.28
CA ASN A 43 -11.17 -2.47 -6.05
C ASN A 43 -9.72 -2.92 -5.80
N THR A 44 -9.42 -4.22 -6.04
CA THR A 44 -8.06 -4.75 -5.92
C THR A 44 -7.12 -4.10 -6.94
N VAL A 45 -7.54 -3.96 -8.19
CA VAL A 45 -6.74 -3.29 -9.24
C VAL A 45 -6.47 -1.84 -8.86
N ILE A 46 -7.49 -1.10 -8.42
CA ILE A 46 -7.33 0.30 -7.98
C ILE A 46 -6.39 0.38 -6.78
N PHE A 47 -6.59 -0.49 -5.78
CA PHE A 47 -5.74 -0.55 -4.59
C PHE A 47 -4.26 -0.75 -4.94
N VAL A 48 -3.96 -1.68 -5.84
CA VAL A 48 -2.59 -1.96 -6.28
C VAL A 48 -2.06 -0.81 -7.16
N ALA A 49 -2.83 -0.37 -8.16
CA ALA A 49 -2.40 0.65 -9.12
C ALA A 49 -2.14 2.02 -8.48
N VAL A 50 -2.84 2.35 -7.40
CA VAL A 50 -2.66 3.61 -6.67
C VAL A 50 -1.78 3.43 -5.43
N GLY A 51 -2.05 2.41 -4.62
CA GLY A 51 -1.38 2.21 -3.34
C GLY A 51 0.10 1.86 -3.48
N VAL A 52 0.48 1.01 -4.46
CA VAL A 52 1.89 0.64 -4.65
C VAL A 52 2.73 1.85 -5.11
N PRO A 53 2.37 2.58 -6.18
CA PRO A 53 3.13 3.78 -6.56
C PRO A 53 3.19 4.84 -5.46
N LEU A 54 2.09 5.05 -4.72
CA LEU A 54 2.05 6.02 -3.63
C LEU A 54 3.00 5.61 -2.49
N THR A 55 3.01 4.34 -2.11
CA THR A 55 3.92 3.79 -1.09
C THR A 55 5.38 3.92 -1.52
N MET A 56 5.68 3.60 -2.78
CA MET A 56 7.03 3.73 -3.33
C MET A 56 7.47 5.19 -3.40
N ALA A 57 6.60 6.09 -3.86
CA ALA A 57 6.89 7.52 -3.94
C ALA A 57 7.14 8.12 -2.54
N ALA A 58 6.32 7.79 -1.55
CA ALA A 58 6.50 8.22 -0.16
C ALA A 58 7.81 7.67 0.44
N GLY A 59 8.11 6.40 0.20
CA GLY A 59 9.34 5.75 0.62
C GLY A 59 10.58 6.39 -0.01
N LEU A 60 10.57 6.62 -1.32
CA LEU A 60 11.65 7.26 -2.05
C LEU A 60 11.86 8.71 -1.60
N ALA A 61 10.80 9.49 -1.48
CA ALA A 61 10.88 10.87 -1.00
C ALA A 61 11.49 10.93 0.41
N SER A 62 11.07 10.05 1.32
CA SER A 62 11.61 9.92 2.66
C SER A 62 13.09 9.50 2.64
N ALA A 63 13.47 8.56 1.78
CA ALA A 63 14.86 8.12 1.62
C ALA A 63 15.76 9.26 1.12
N ILE A 64 15.33 10.03 0.13
CA ILE A 64 16.07 11.21 -0.39
C ILE A 64 16.21 12.26 0.71
N ALA A 65 15.14 12.58 1.44
CA ALA A 65 15.17 13.54 2.54
C ALA A 65 16.17 13.13 3.63
N LEU A 66 16.17 11.86 4.00
CA LEU A 66 17.12 11.29 4.96
C LEU A 66 18.54 11.20 4.42
N ASN A 67 18.74 10.98 3.12
CA ASN A 67 20.07 10.87 2.54
C ASN A 67 20.76 12.21 2.43
N LYS A 68 20.07 13.27 2.00
CA LYS A 68 20.66 14.59 1.68
C LYS A 68 20.36 15.69 2.70
N GLY A 69 19.18 15.67 3.33
CA GLY A 69 18.66 16.81 4.09
C GLY A 69 18.83 16.69 5.60
N ILE A 70 18.36 15.62 6.20
CA ILE A 70 18.23 15.50 7.66
C ILE A 70 19.46 14.79 8.25
N LYS A 71 20.46 15.58 8.69
CA LYS A 71 21.67 15.02 9.31
C LYS A 71 21.52 14.79 10.82
N LYS A 72 20.96 15.75 11.56
CA LYS A 72 20.97 15.79 13.03
C LYS A 72 20.06 14.76 13.70
N PHE A 73 18.90 14.43 13.12
CA PHE A 73 17.93 13.50 13.70
C PHE A 73 17.64 12.29 12.79
N ARG A 74 18.61 11.93 11.94
CA ARG A 74 18.44 10.89 10.93
C ARG A 74 17.98 9.55 11.52
N THR A 75 18.56 9.13 12.63
CA THR A 75 18.18 7.89 13.31
C THR A 75 16.77 7.95 13.86
N LEU A 76 16.39 9.08 14.47
CA LEU A 76 15.04 9.26 15.02
C LEU A 76 13.96 9.19 13.92
N PHE A 77 14.17 9.89 12.79
CA PHE A 77 13.25 9.80 11.66
C PHE A 77 13.20 8.41 11.04
N ARG A 78 14.36 7.72 10.93
CA ARG A 78 14.39 6.35 10.43
C ARG A 78 13.57 5.41 11.30
N VAL A 79 13.75 5.48 12.62
CA VAL A 79 12.97 4.69 13.58
C VAL A 79 11.50 5.06 13.52
N GLY A 80 11.15 6.35 13.55
CA GLY A 80 9.78 6.82 13.52
C GLY A 80 9.03 6.38 12.25
N PHE A 81 9.64 6.48 11.08
CA PHE A 81 9.05 6.05 9.81
C PHE A 81 8.95 4.52 9.68
N TYR A 82 9.81 3.77 10.36
CA TYR A 82 9.78 2.32 10.34
C TYR A 82 8.86 1.71 11.41
N THR A 83 8.57 2.45 12.48
CA THR A 83 7.72 1.97 13.58
C THR A 83 6.37 1.40 13.14
N PRO A 84 5.62 2.01 12.20
CA PRO A 84 4.36 1.44 11.73
C PRO A 84 4.51 0.06 11.09
N VAL A 85 5.65 -0.22 10.46
CA VAL A 85 5.91 -1.50 9.77
C VAL A 85 5.97 -2.67 10.76
N ILE A 86 6.59 -2.45 11.93
CA ILE A 86 6.77 -3.47 12.97
C ILE A 86 5.60 -3.54 13.95
N THR A 87 4.68 -2.59 13.90
CA THR A 87 3.52 -2.56 14.77
C THR A 87 2.47 -3.59 14.33
N SER A 88 1.77 -4.20 15.29
CA SER A 88 0.68 -5.14 15.00
C SER A 88 -0.37 -4.52 14.09
N ILE A 89 -0.74 -5.23 13.01
CA ILE A 89 -1.78 -4.77 12.07
C ILE A 89 -3.12 -4.54 12.76
N VAL A 90 -3.45 -5.35 13.77
CA VAL A 90 -4.69 -5.21 14.55
C VAL A 90 -4.68 -3.92 15.34
N ALA A 91 -3.57 -3.61 16.04
CA ALA A 91 -3.44 -2.37 16.79
C ALA A 91 -3.54 -1.14 15.86
N VAL A 92 -2.87 -1.19 14.71
CA VAL A 92 -2.95 -0.14 13.70
C VAL A 92 -4.38 0.03 13.20
N ALA A 93 -5.08 -1.07 12.88
CA ALA A 93 -6.46 -1.01 12.40
C ALA A 93 -7.40 -0.36 13.43
N VAL A 94 -7.26 -0.72 14.71
CA VAL A 94 -8.07 -0.13 15.80
C VAL A 94 -7.79 1.37 15.92
N ILE A 95 -6.52 1.79 15.94
CA ILE A 95 -6.16 3.21 16.02
C ILE A 95 -6.74 3.98 14.84
N TRP A 96 -6.59 3.47 13.61
CA TRP A 96 -7.10 4.13 12.41
C TRP A 96 -8.62 4.16 12.36
N HIS A 97 -9.30 3.11 12.88
CA HIS A 97 -10.76 3.12 13.00
C HIS A 97 -11.23 4.30 13.88
N PHE A 98 -10.59 4.55 15.02
CA PHE A 98 -10.91 5.71 15.86
C PHE A 98 -10.53 7.06 15.24
N LEU A 99 -9.41 7.13 14.53
CA LEU A 99 -8.98 8.35 13.85
C LEU A 99 -9.93 8.77 12.72
N LEU A 100 -10.43 7.77 11.96
CA LEU A 100 -11.29 7.94 10.79
C LEU A 100 -12.80 7.88 11.14
N ALA A 101 -13.18 7.69 12.40
CA ALA A 101 -14.58 7.75 12.82
C ALA A 101 -15.17 9.14 12.51
N ASP A 102 -16.50 9.25 12.40
CA ASP A 102 -17.20 10.51 12.10
C ASP A 102 -16.83 11.63 13.07
N ASN A 103 -16.70 11.30 14.35
CA ASN A 103 -16.26 12.21 15.40
C ASN A 103 -14.76 12.02 15.72
N GLY A 104 -14.00 11.38 14.83
CA GLY A 104 -12.58 11.09 15.01
C GLY A 104 -11.70 12.31 14.87
N ALA A 105 -10.43 12.17 15.28
CA ALA A 105 -9.48 13.28 15.30
C ALA A 105 -9.26 13.92 13.91
N ILE A 106 -9.33 13.14 12.84
CA ILE A 106 -9.16 13.66 11.47
C ILE A 106 -10.31 14.60 11.11
N ASN A 107 -11.57 14.20 11.36
CA ASN A 107 -12.73 15.05 11.11
C ASN A 107 -12.78 16.28 12.02
N GLN A 108 -12.32 16.17 13.27
CA GLN A 108 -12.16 17.33 14.14
C GLN A 108 -11.14 18.33 13.61
N LEU A 109 -9.98 17.88 13.14
CA LEU A 109 -8.97 18.74 12.51
C LEU A 109 -9.50 19.43 11.25
N LEU A 110 -10.25 18.70 10.42
CA LEU A 110 -10.88 19.26 9.23
C LEU A 110 -11.92 20.34 9.58
N SER A 111 -12.71 20.11 10.62
CA SER A 111 -13.72 21.08 11.08
C SER A 111 -13.10 22.40 11.56
N TRP A 112 -11.90 22.39 12.14
CA TRP A 112 -11.19 23.60 12.55
C TRP A 112 -10.82 24.53 11.39
N ILE A 113 -10.64 23.94 10.19
CA ILE A 113 -10.37 24.71 8.97
C ILE A 113 -11.64 24.90 8.10
N GLY A 114 -12.82 24.61 8.68
CA GLY A 114 -14.12 24.83 8.02
C GLY A 114 -14.51 23.76 7.00
N ILE A 115 -13.84 22.59 7.01
CA ILE A 115 -14.14 21.49 6.09
C ILE A 115 -14.93 20.42 6.86
N SER A 116 -16.13 20.06 6.37
CA SER A 116 -16.87 18.90 6.84
C SER A 116 -16.20 17.63 6.31
N GLY A 117 -15.64 16.81 7.21
CA GLY A 117 -15.01 15.56 6.80
C GLY A 117 -16.05 14.52 6.31
N PRO A 118 -15.66 13.64 5.39
CA PRO A 118 -16.53 12.58 4.90
C PRO A 118 -16.65 11.44 5.90
N HIS A 119 -17.57 10.50 5.63
CA HIS A 119 -17.67 9.20 6.30
C HIS A 119 -16.60 8.25 5.74
N TRP A 120 -15.37 8.37 6.25
CA TRP A 120 -14.17 7.72 5.68
C TRP A 120 -14.30 6.22 5.48
N LEU A 121 -14.99 5.50 6.37
CA LEU A 121 -15.07 4.04 6.38
C LEU A 121 -16.43 3.52 5.88
N ASP A 122 -17.49 4.31 6.04
CA ASP A 122 -18.86 3.87 5.78
C ASP A 122 -19.33 4.25 4.36
N ASP A 123 -18.69 5.22 3.71
CA ASP A 123 -18.98 5.60 2.34
C ASP A 123 -18.13 4.78 1.35
N PRO A 124 -18.77 4.03 0.42
CA PRO A 124 -18.05 3.27 -0.62
C PRO A 124 -17.10 4.10 -1.49
N SER A 125 -17.33 5.41 -1.60
CA SER A 125 -16.47 6.30 -2.38
C SER A 125 -15.15 6.65 -1.67
N THR A 126 -15.13 6.66 -0.35
CA THR A 126 -13.96 7.05 0.47
C THR A 126 -13.28 5.87 1.16
N ALA A 127 -14.00 4.77 1.41
CA ALA A 127 -13.48 3.62 2.14
C ALA A 127 -12.22 3.02 1.48
N LEU A 128 -12.21 2.85 0.16
CA LEU A 128 -11.06 2.31 -0.56
C LEU A 128 -9.85 3.24 -0.46
N LEU A 129 -10.06 4.57 -0.59
CA LEU A 129 -9.00 5.57 -0.44
C LEU A 129 -8.43 5.56 0.98
N SER A 130 -9.28 5.46 2.00
CA SER A 130 -8.87 5.38 3.40
C SER A 130 -7.97 4.17 3.66
N LEU A 131 -8.32 3.01 3.08
CA LEU A 131 -7.49 1.80 3.16
C LEU A 131 -6.16 1.95 2.41
N ILE A 132 -6.14 2.62 1.26
CA ILE A 132 -4.90 2.91 0.51
C ILE A 132 -3.99 3.82 1.34
N LEU A 133 -4.53 4.86 1.95
CA LEU A 133 -3.76 5.79 2.79
C LEU A 133 -3.20 5.10 4.03
N LEU A 134 -4.00 4.29 4.73
CA LEU A 134 -3.56 3.48 5.86
C LEU A 134 -2.42 2.53 5.44
N SER A 135 -2.63 1.79 4.35
CA SER A 135 -1.63 0.85 3.83
C SER A 135 -0.34 1.55 3.42
N THR A 136 -0.45 2.69 2.76
CA THR A 136 0.71 3.52 2.39
C THR A 136 1.47 3.98 3.61
N TRP A 137 0.78 4.59 4.59
CA TRP A 137 1.40 5.04 5.84
C TRP A 137 2.08 3.91 6.60
N ARG A 138 1.49 2.72 6.61
CA ARG A 138 2.06 1.57 7.29
C ARG A 138 3.32 1.04 6.60
N ASN A 139 3.36 1.03 5.27
CA ASN A 139 4.38 0.29 4.50
C ASN A 139 5.49 1.17 3.91
N PHE A 140 5.32 2.51 3.80
CA PHE A 140 6.34 3.36 3.18
C PHE A 140 7.69 3.33 3.90
N GLY A 141 7.71 3.10 5.22
CA GLY A 141 8.94 2.98 6.00
C GLY A 141 9.83 1.82 5.56
N GLY A 142 9.23 0.67 5.18
CA GLY A 142 9.96 -0.45 4.59
C GLY A 142 10.58 -0.10 3.24
N SER A 143 9.80 0.50 2.34
CA SER A 143 10.28 1.00 1.05
C SER A 143 11.38 2.06 1.22
N MET A 144 11.24 2.97 2.18
CA MET A 144 12.26 3.97 2.53
C MET A 144 13.61 3.33 2.87
N ILE A 145 13.64 2.25 3.68
CA ILE A 145 14.89 1.60 4.05
C ILE A 145 15.57 1.00 2.82
N ILE A 146 14.81 0.34 1.93
CA ILE A 146 15.33 -0.26 0.71
C ILE A 146 15.92 0.82 -0.21
N PHE A 147 15.17 1.90 -0.47
CA PHE A 147 15.65 3.00 -1.28
C PHE A 147 16.86 3.72 -0.65
N LEU A 148 16.86 3.89 0.67
CA LEU A 148 17.97 4.52 1.37
C LEU A 148 19.26 3.68 1.27
N ALA A 149 19.15 2.36 1.38
CA ALA A 149 20.26 1.46 1.17
C ALA A 149 20.79 1.53 -0.28
N GLY A 150 19.89 1.55 -1.27
CA GLY A 150 20.25 1.73 -2.68
C GLY A 150 20.99 3.04 -2.91
N LEU A 151 20.47 4.17 -2.41
CA LEU A 151 21.11 5.49 -2.53
C LEU A 151 22.48 5.59 -1.86
N GLN A 152 22.71 4.83 -0.78
CA GLN A 152 23.99 4.82 -0.07
C GLN A 152 25.03 3.91 -0.72
N ASN A 153 24.62 2.93 -1.52
CA ASN A 153 25.50 2.02 -2.22
C ASN A 153 26.08 2.60 -3.52
N VAL A 154 25.61 3.76 -3.98
CA VAL A 154 26.16 4.41 -5.17
C VAL A 154 27.58 4.95 -4.85
N PRO A 155 28.64 4.48 -5.55
CA PRO A 155 30.01 4.91 -5.31
C PRO A 155 30.17 6.40 -5.53
N TRP A 156 30.93 7.07 -4.63
CA TRP A 156 31.19 8.51 -4.75
C TRP A 156 31.92 8.90 -6.05
N THR A 157 32.65 7.96 -6.63
CA THR A 157 33.35 8.15 -7.93
C THR A 157 32.36 8.46 -9.07
N LEU A 158 31.18 7.81 -9.08
CA LEU A 158 30.13 8.08 -10.07
C LEU A 158 29.52 9.47 -9.89
N HIS A 159 29.34 9.90 -8.65
CA HIS A 159 28.89 11.27 -8.38
C HIS A 159 29.89 12.31 -8.83
N LYS A 160 31.20 12.07 -8.68
CA LYS A 160 32.25 12.97 -9.16
C LYS A 160 32.28 13.04 -10.70
N ALA A 161 32.20 11.88 -11.37
CA ALA A 161 32.15 11.83 -12.85
C ALA A 161 30.96 12.62 -13.38
N ALA A 162 29.76 12.41 -12.84
CA ALA A 162 28.56 13.16 -13.22
C ALA A 162 28.66 14.68 -12.93
N MET A 163 29.45 15.10 -11.94
CA MET A 163 29.73 16.52 -11.71
C MET A 163 30.63 17.10 -12.78
N LEU A 164 31.64 16.36 -13.24
CA LEU A 164 32.53 16.78 -14.31
C LEU A 164 31.77 16.94 -15.63
N ASP A 165 30.79 16.10 -15.88
CA ASP A 165 29.88 16.15 -17.03
C ASP A 165 28.80 17.24 -16.91
N ARG A 166 28.91 18.14 -15.92
CA ARG A 166 27.95 19.21 -15.62
C ARG A 166 26.50 18.73 -15.47
N ALA A 167 26.29 17.46 -15.08
CA ALA A 167 24.96 16.94 -14.83
C ALA A 167 24.30 17.65 -13.65
N GLY A 168 23.10 18.20 -13.87
CA GLY A 168 22.30 18.82 -12.81
C GLY A 168 21.82 17.78 -11.77
N PRO A 169 21.32 18.22 -10.61
CA PRO A 169 20.91 17.32 -9.51
C PRO A 169 19.92 16.23 -9.93
N TRP A 170 19.00 16.57 -10.83
CA TRP A 170 17.99 15.65 -11.35
C TRP A 170 18.60 14.62 -12.30
N LYS A 171 19.49 15.04 -13.20
CA LYS A 171 20.20 14.10 -14.09
C LYS A 171 21.09 13.13 -13.30
N ARG A 172 21.76 13.62 -12.25
CA ARG A 172 22.58 12.78 -11.34
C ARG A 172 21.77 11.79 -10.50
N PHE A 173 20.47 12.00 -10.37
CA PHE A 173 19.58 11.07 -9.70
C PHE A 173 19.03 10.00 -10.65
N LEU A 174 18.85 10.32 -11.94
CA LEU A 174 18.28 9.41 -12.94
C LEU A 174 19.33 8.49 -13.59
N HIS A 175 20.62 8.87 -13.57
CA HIS A 175 21.75 8.13 -14.14
C HIS A 175 22.78 7.80 -13.05
#